data_5ae5ff3edcd8dec0f9bec6f84ddcb140
#
_entry.id   5ae5ff3edcd8dec0f9bec6f84ddcb140
#
_cell.length_a   1.000
_cell.length_b   1.000
_cell.length_c   1.000
_cell.angle_alpha   90.00
_cell.angle_beta   90.00
_cell.angle_gamma   90.00
#
_symmetry.space_group_name_H-M   'P 1'
#
loop_
_entity.id
_entity.type
_entity.pdbx_description
1 polymer ?
#
loop_
_entity_poly.entity_id
_entity_poly.type
_entity_poly.pdbx_seq_one_letter_code
_entity_poly.pdbx_strand_id
1 'polypeptide(L)'
;NIESVEVVTGVPSAEYGDISSGVVKISTRKGKTPYTVTLSTNPRTKQIAASKGFDLGRNHGVLNSNVEYTRATKNPTSPYTSYSRTGLALNYQNTFAKVLRFNFGVTANIGGMNTEDDPDAQKGEWEKVRDNVLRANTSLKWLLNRSWITSLDFDASLNYTDNLARKRTYNLNSTSLPAVHAEQEGYYIAEMLPPVYYSTKYVDSKQLDYAANLKATWVR
;
A
#
# COMPACT_ATOMS: atom_id res chain seq x y z
N ASN A 1 -9.10 13.27 1.62
CA ASN A 1 -8.18 14.35 2.08
C ASN A 1 -7.20 14.87 1.02
N ILE A 2 -7.55 14.80 -0.26
CA ILE A 2 -6.76 15.37 -1.35
C ILE A 2 -7.09 16.88 -1.43
N GLU A 3 -6.06 17.71 -1.47
CA GLU A 3 -6.17 19.16 -1.68
C GLU A 3 -6.05 19.49 -3.16
N SER A 4 -5.06 18.88 -3.82
CA SER A 4 -4.84 19.06 -5.25
C SER A 4 -4.23 17.82 -5.89
N VAL A 5 -4.51 17.65 -7.16
CA VAL A 5 -3.86 16.69 -8.04
C VAL A 5 -3.26 17.47 -9.19
N GLU A 6 -1.95 17.43 -9.34
CA GLU A 6 -1.21 18.00 -10.43
C GLU A 6 -0.73 16.87 -11.33
N VAL A 7 -1.07 16.94 -12.61
CA VAL A 7 -0.64 15.97 -13.61
C VAL A 7 0.33 16.66 -14.56
N VAL A 8 1.59 16.24 -14.53
CA VAL A 8 2.62 16.70 -15.46
C VAL A 8 2.75 15.69 -16.58
N THR A 9 2.32 16.08 -17.78
CA THR A 9 2.42 15.26 -19.00
C THR A 9 3.62 15.73 -19.83
N GLY A 10 4.26 14.81 -20.54
CA GLY A 10 5.45 15.06 -21.34
C GLY A 10 6.73 14.65 -20.64
N VAL A 11 7.86 15.25 -20.99
CA VAL A 11 9.15 14.97 -20.38
C VAL A 11 9.22 15.69 -19.03
N PRO A 12 9.15 14.97 -17.89
CA PRO A 12 9.27 15.60 -16.57
C PRO A 12 10.66 16.22 -16.41
N SER A 13 10.78 17.19 -15.51
CA SER A 13 12.08 17.75 -15.19
C SER A 13 13.00 16.67 -14.62
N ALA A 14 14.32 16.82 -14.78
CA ALA A 14 15.34 15.92 -14.22
C ALA A 14 15.23 15.69 -12.70
N GLU A 15 14.42 16.50 -12.02
CA GLU A 15 14.08 16.41 -10.61
C GLU A 15 13.32 15.10 -10.26
N TYR A 16 12.65 14.49 -11.23
CA TYR A 16 11.85 13.26 -11.06
C TYR A 16 12.56 12.00 -11.56
N GLY A 17 13.80 12.08 -12.00
CA GLY A 17 14.56 10.95 -12.55
C GLY A 17 14.11 10.54 -13.95
N ASP A 18 14.45 9.32 -14.37
CA ASP A 18 14.16 8.77 -15.70
C ASP A 18 12.69 8.33 -15.85
N ILE A 19 11.76 9.25 -15.70
CA ILE A 19 10.33 8.97 -15.91
C ILE A 19 9.92 9.36 -17.32
N SER A 20 9.51 8.40 -18.14
CA SER A 20 9.13 8.62 -19.54
C SER A 20 7.63 8.89 -19.78
N SER A 21 6.78 8.67 -18.78
CA SER A 21 5.31 8.63 -18.96
C SER A 21 4.53 9.74 -18.25
N GLY A 22 5.21 10.67 -17.55
CA GLY A 22 4.57 11.74 -16.79
C GLY A 22 4.52 11.49 -15.28
N VAL A 23 4.21 12.54 -14.53
CA VAL A 23 4.18 12.55 -13.06
C VAL A 23 2.80 12.99 -12.59
N VAL A 24 2.22 12.23 -11.66
CA VAL A 24 1.02 12.64 -10.93
C VAL A 24 1.43 13.01 -9.51
N LYS A 25 1.33 14.29 -9.19
CA LYS A 25 1.61 14.83 -7.86
C LYS A 25 0.29 15.02 -7.12
N ILE A 26 0.13 14.31 -6.02
CA ILE A 26 -1.03 14.41 -5.16
C ILE A 26 -0.64 15.16 -3.89
N SER A 27 -1.30 16.28 -3.65
CA SER A 27 -1.15 17.05 -2.41
C SER A 27 -2.33 16.77 -1.49
N THR A 28 -2.05 16.41 -0.25
CA THR A 28 -3.06 16.23 0.79
C THR A 28 -3.31 17.54 1.53
N ARG A 29 -4.54 17.73 2.02
CA ARG A 29 -4.91 18.91 2.81
C ARG A 29 -3.95 19.12 3.96
N LYS A 30 -3.49 20.36 4.06
CA LYS A 30 -2.55 20.82 5.08
C LYS A 30 -3.25 21.79 6.01
N GLY A 31 -2.99 21.67 7.30
CA GLY A 31 -3.51 22.59 8.30
C GLY A 31 -4.56 22.00 9.23
N LYS A 32 -5.06 22.83 10.12
CA LYS A 32 -6.12 22.48 11.05
C LYS A 32 -7.41 22.17 10.31
N THR A 33 -7.93 20.96 10.45
CA THR A 33 -9.22 20.57 9.90
C THR A 33 -10.14 20.06 11.02
N PRO A 34 -11.47 20.27 10.90
CA PRO A 34 -12.41 19.72 11.86
C PRO A 34 -12.42 18.19 11.83
N TYR A 35 -13.05 17.59 12.81
CA TYR A 35 -13.40 16.19 12.76
C TYR A 35 -14.31 15.94 11.57
N THR A 36 -13.96 14.98 10.74
CA THR A 36 -14.79 14.55 9.63
C THR A 36 -14.97 13.04 9.73
N VAL A 37 -16.21 12.58 9.78
CA VAL A 37 -16.57 11.17 9.71
C VAL A 37 -17.34 10.96 8.43
N THR A 38 -16.89 10.00 7.64
CA THR A 38 -17.52 9.63 6.37
C THR A 38 -18.01 8.20 6.46
N LEU A 39 -19.28 8.00 6.19
CA LEU A 39 -19.91 6.69 6.05
C LEU A 39 -20.36 6.55 4.61
N SER A 40 -19.89 5.54 3.94
CA SER A 40 -20.29 5.21 2.58
C SER A 40 -20.76 3.77 2.52
N THR A 41 -21.92 3.56 1.93
CA THR A 41 -22.48 2.23 1.76
C THR A 41 -23.13 2.08 0.38
N ASN A 42 -22.82 0.98 -0.25
CA ASN A 42 -23.51 0.49 -1.43
C ASN A 42 -23.67 -1.04 -1.32
N PRO A 43 -24.39 -1.71 -2.20
CA PRO A 43 -24.60 -3.15 -2.09
C PRO A 43 -23.31 -3.98 -1.96
N ARG A 44 -22.22 -3.53 -2.58
CA ARG A 44 -20.95 -4.27 -2.61
C ARG A 44 -19.91 -3.77 -1.62
N THR A 45 -19.95 -2.48 -1.25
CA THR A 45 -18.88 -1.86 -0.45
C THR A 45 -19.48 -1.10 0.73
N LYS A 46 -18.86 -1.27 1.88
CA LYS A 46 -19.13 -0.52 3.11
C LYS A 46 -17.83 0.09 3.58
N GLN A 47 -17.84 1.39 3.83
CA GLN A 47 -16.66 2.15 4.26
C GLN A 47 -17.03 3.09 5.40
N ILE A 48 -16.14 3.16 6.36
CA ILE A 48 -16.13 4.15 7.41
C ILE A 48 -14.76 4.81 7.43
N ALA A 49 -14.72 6.12 7.47
CA ALA A 49 -13.48 6.88 7.60
C ALA A 49 -13.65 8.01 8.61
N ALA A 50 -12.60 8.28 9.35
CA ALA A 50 -12.52 9.41 10.26
C ALA A 50 -11.20 10.15 10.04
N SER A 51 -11.27 11.46 9.99
CA SER A 51 -10.09 12.30 9.81
C SER A 51 -10.13 13.56 10.67
N LYS A 52 -8.94 14.03 11.04
CA LYS A 52 -8.76 15.27 11.76
C LYS A 52 -7.37 15.86 11.54
N GLY A 53 -7.31 17.21 11.47
CA GLY A 53 -6.07 17.98 11.56
C GLY A 53 -5.97 18.63 12.96
N PHE A 54 -4.91 18.29 13.68
CA PHE A 54 -4.58 18.82 15.00
C PHE A 54 -3.56 19.95 14.84
N ASP A 55 -3.92 21.11 15.34
CA ASP A 55 -2.96 22.19 15.56
C ASP A 55 -2.26 21.93 16.90
N LEU A 56 -0.96 21.66 16.85
CA LEU A 56 -0.17 21.35 18.04
C LEU A 56 0.28 22.59 18.80
N GLY A 57 -0.19 23.77 18.36
CA GLY A 57 0.10 25.04 18.99
C GLY A 57 1.28 25.79 18.36
N ARG A 58 1.60 26.95 18.94
CA ARG A 58 2.65 27.85 18.44
C ARG A 58 3.97 27.11 18.31
N ASN A 59 4.51 27.05 17.10
CA ASN A 59 5.79 26.44 16.73
C ASN A 59 5.85 24.90 16.75
N HIS A 60 4.77 24.19 17.02
CA HIS A 60 4.75 22.72 17.03
C HIS A 60 4.14 22.11 15.77
N GLY A 61 3.63 22.94 14.87
CA GLY A 61 3.12 22.51 13.58
C GLY A 61 1.73 21.87 13.64
N VAL A 62 1.42 21.09 12.61
CA VAL A 62 0.10 20.48 12.42
C VAL A 62 0.29 18.97 12.14
N LEU A 63 -0.53 18.16 12.81
CA LEU A 63 -0.65 16.73 12.59
C LEU A 63 -2.01 16.43 11.97
N ASN A 64 -2.02 15.90 10.76
CA ASN A 64 -3.22 15.37 10.12
C ASN A 64 -3.26 13.85 10.29
N SER A 65 -4.42 13.34 10.71
CA SER A 65 -4.66 11.90 10.84
C SER A 65 -5.89 11.50 10.04
N ASN A 66 -5.82 10.33 9.45
CA ASN A 66 -6.94 9.68 8.78
C ASN A 66 -6.91 8.19 9.09
N VAL A 67 -8.04 7.64 9.46
CA VAL A 67 -8.25 6.21 9.66
C VAL A 67 -9.46 5.82 8.83
N GLU A 68 -9.34 4.75 8.07
CA GLU A 68 -10.46 4.21 7.30
C GLU A 68 -10.53 2.69 7.41
N TYR A 69 -11.74 2.18 7.34
CA TYR A 69 -12.00 0.76 7.19
C TYR A 69 -12.96 0.56 6.03
N THR A 70 -12.58 -0.32 5.12
CA THR A 70 -13.40 -0.69 3.95
C THR A 70 -13.59 -2.19 3.93
N ARG A 71 -14.83 -2.62 3.74
CA ARG A 71 -15.17 -4.00 3.43
C ARG A 71 -15.96 -4.05 2.13
N ALA A 72 -15.54 -4.92 1.24
CA ALA A 72 -16.20 -5.12 -0.05
C ALA A 72 -16.47 -6.60 -0.30
N THR A 73 -17.54 -6.91 -1.01
CA THR A 73 -17.88 -8.24 -1.46
C THR A 73 -18.03 -8.24 -2.99
N LYS A 74 -17.56 -9.29 -3.63
CA LYS A 74 -17.67 -9.43 -5.09
C LYS A 74 -19.13 -9.47 -5.54
N ASN A 75 -19.93 -10.23 -4.83
CA ASN A 75 -21.37 -10.36 -5.06
C ASN A 75 -22.12 -10.26 -3.72
N PRO A 76 -23.07 -9.33 -3.57
CA PRO A 76 -23.86 -9.19 -2.34
C PRO A 76 -24.71 -10.41 -1.99
N THR A 77 -25.17 -11.14 -3.00
CA THR A 77 -26.01 -12.33 -2.82
C THR A 77 -25.19 -13.61 -2.62
N SER A 78 -23.90 -13.58 -2.93
CA SER A 78 -22.94 -14.68 -2.74
C SER A 78 -21.67 -14.12 -2.11
N PRO A 79 -21.65 -13.83 -0.81
CA PRO A 79 -20.56 -13.08 -0.16
C PRO A 79 -19.31 -13.91 0.11
N TYR A 80 -19.10 -15.00 -0.61
CA TYR A 80 -17.97 -15.93 -0.43
C TYR A 80 -16.61 -15.31 -0.83
N THR A 81 -16.61 -14.26 -1.64
CA THR A 81 -15.41 -13.46 -1.89
C THR A 81 -15.57 -12.11 -1.25
N SER A 82 -14.74 -11.84 -0.25
CA SER A 82 -14.73 -10.59 0.48
C SER A 82 -13.33 -10.00 0.53
N TYR A 83 -13.26 -8.68 0.54
CA TYR A 83 -12.06 -7.89 0.72
C TYR A 83 -12.24 -6.96 1.91
N SER A 84 -11.24 -6.85 2.75
CA SER A 84 -11.22 -5.87 3.84
C SER A 84 -9.89 -5.15 3.88
N ARG A 85 -9.93 -3.86 4.18
CA ARG A 85 -8.74 -3.01 4.32
C ARG A 85 -8.93 -2.00 5.42
N THR A 86 -7.93 -1.89 6.27
CA THR A 86 -7.77 -0.80 7.23
C THR A 86 -6.65 0.09 6.73
N GLY A 87 -6.96 1.37 6.53
CA GLY A 87 -6.01 2.41 6.16
C GLY A 87 -5.75 3.34 7.34
N LEU A 88 -4.48 3.66 7.56
CA LEU A 88 -4.03 4.68 8.49
C LEU A 88 -3.13 5.65 7.72
N ALA A 89 -3.38 6.95 7.85
CA ALA A 89 -2.49 7.98 7.32
C ALA A 89 -2.23 9.03 8.40
N LEU A 90 -0.97 9.32 8.64
CA LEU A 90 -0.50 10.38 9.50
C LEU A 90 0.40 11.29 8.69
N ASN A 91 0.20 12.59 8.80
CA ASN A 91 1.05 13.58 8.17
C ASN A 91 1.33 14.71 9.15
N TYR A 92 2.58 14.87 9.50
CA TYR A 92 3.08 15.95 10.33
C TYR A 92 3.81 16.98 9.48
N GLN A 93 3.54 18.25 9.73
CA GLN A 93 4.26 19.36 9.09
C GLN A 93 4.55 20.47 10.08
N ASN A 94 5.73 21.04 9.97
CA ASN A 94 6.13 22.19 10.76
C ASN A 94 7.06 23.11 9.97
N THR A 95 7.12 24.39 10.37
CA THR A 95 8.08 25.36 9.86
C THR A 95 8.82 25.97 11.05
N PHE A 96 10.05 25.53 11.25
CA PHE A 96 10.92 26.00 12.33
C PHE A 96 11.60 27.29 11.93
N ALA A 97 11.55 28.29 12.82
CA ALA A 97 12.19 29.60 12.65
C ALA A 97 11.92 30.27 11.29
N LYS A 98 10.83 29.94 10.60
CA LYS A 98 10.46 30.41 9.25
C LYS A 98 11.44 30.01 8.12
N VAL A 99 12.51 29.30 8.42
CA VAL A 99 13.56 28.95 7.48
C VAL A 99 13.64 27.46 7.18
N LEU A 100 13.17 26.59 8.09
CA LEU A 100 13.20 25.15 7.95
C LEU A 100 11.80 24.60 7.86
N ARG A 101 11.41 24.12 6.69
CA ARG A 101 10.14 23.44 6.47
C ARG A 101 10.36 21.93 6.56
N PHE A 102 9.61 21.28 7.43
CA PHE A 102 9.67 19.85 7.62
C PHE A 102 8.29 19.23 7.40
N ASN A 103 8.28 18.15 6.63
CA ASN A 103 7.12 17.31 6.39
C ASN A 103 7.50 15.86 6.68
N PHE A 104 6.63 15.14 7.38
CA PHE A 104 6.77 13.71 7.59
C PHE A 104 5.41 13.05 7.43
N GLY A 105 5.35 12.04 6.58
CA GLY A 105 4.13 11.28 6.31
C GLY A 105 4.33 9.79 6.52
N VAL A 106 3.33 9.12 7.11
CA VAL A 106 3.27 7.66 7.20
C VAL A 106 1.90 7.22 6.75
N THR A 107 1.85 6.22 5.89
CA THR A 107 0.60 5.53 5.53
C THR A 107 0.78 4.03 5.69
N ALA A 108 -0.19 3.40 6.35
CA ALA A 108 -0.27 1.96 6.48
C ALA A 108 -1.60 1.48 5.92
N ASN A 109 -1.55 0.50 5.05
CA ASN A 109 -2.71 -0.21 4.54
C ASN A 109 -2.57 -1.68 4.92
N ILE A 110 -3.49 -2.18 5.72
CA ILE A 110 -3.50 -3.55 6.23
C ILE A 110 -4.78 -4.19 5.78
N GLY A 111 -4.70 -5.27 5.04
CA GLY A 111 -5.89 -5.91 4.53
C GLY A 111 -5.63 -7.17 3.73
N GLY A 112 -6.67 -7.57 3.03
CA GLY A 112 -6.57 -8.73 2.19
C GLY A 112 -7.92 -9.20 1.65
N MET A 113 -7.88 -10.27 0.91
CA MET A 113 -9.01 -10.92 0.27
C MET A 113 -9.20 -12.31 0.88
N ASN A 114 -10.44 -12.68 1.13
CA ASN A 114 -10.84 -14.02 1.48
C ASN A 114 -11.87 -14.50 0.45
N THR A 115 -11.53 -15.57 -0.24
CA THR A 115 -12.44 -16.28 -1.14
C THR A 115 -12.66 -17.66 -0.59
N GLU A 116 -13.90 -18.03 -0.36
CA GLU A 116 -14.34 -19.34 0.06
C GLU A 116 -15.24 -19.93 -1.02
N ASP A 117 -15.28 -21.25 -1.08
CA ASP A 117 -16.17 -21.93 -2.00
C ASP A 117 -17.62 -21.76 -1.55
N ASP A 118 -18.52 -21.78 -2.52
CA ASP A 118 -19.94 -21.89 -2.21
C ASP A 118 -20.17 -23.24 -1.49
N PRO A 119 -20.82 -23.27 -0.32
CA PRO A 119 -21.11 -24.52 0.39
C PRO A 119 -21.81 -25.57 -0.48
N ASP A 120 -22.60 -25.12 -1.44
CA ASP A 120 -23.30 -26.02 -2.36
C ASP A 120 -22.38 -26.61 -3.45
N ALA A 121 -21.24 -25.96 -3.73
CA ALA A 121 -20.26 -26.46 -4.69
C ALA A 121 -19.46 -27.66 -4.19
N GLN A 122 -19.37 -27.86 -2.88
CA GLN A 122 -18.72 -28.99 -2.17
C GLN A 122 -17.26 -29.26 -2.58
N LYS A 123 -16.58 -28.32 -3.20
CA LYS A 123 -15.18 -28.48 -3.64
C LYS A 123 -14.18 -28.14 -2.53
N GLY A 124 -14.55 -27.29 -1.58
CA GLY A 124 -13.71 -26.89 -0.47
C GLY A 124 -12.49 -26.07 -0.91
N GLU A 125 -12.60 -25.36 -2.01
CA GLU A 125 -11.57 -24.44 -2.51
C GLU A 125 -11.59 -23.14 -1.69
N TRP A 126 -10.45 -22.51 -1.53
CA TRP A 126 -10.36 -21.21 -0.91
C TRP A 126 -9.11 -20.47 -1.36
N GLU A 127 -9.17 -19.15 -1.30
CA GLU A 127 -8.03 -18.29 -1.53
C GLU A 127 -8.00 -17.17 -0.48
N LYS A 128 -6.88 -17.03 0.22
CA LYS A 128 -6.64 -16.00 1.23
C LYS A 128 -5.42 -15.20 0.83
N VAL A 129 -5.63 -13.91 0.67
CA VAL A 129 -4.56 -12.96 0.33
C VAL A 129 -4.42 -11.96 1.46
N ARG A 130 -3.21 -11.79 1.94
CA ARG A 130 -2.81 -10.69 2.81
C ARG A 130 -2.05 -9.68 1.94
N ASP A 131 -2.43 -8.42 2.01
CA ASP A 131 -1.82 -7.33 1.27
C ASP A 131 -1.59 -6.16 2.23
N ASN A 132 -0.38 -6.08 2.78
CA ASN A 132 0.01 -5.05 3.72
C ASN A 132 1.04 -4.14 3.07
N VAL A 133 0.81 -2.85 3.16
CA VAL A 133 1.72 -1.83 2.61
C VAL A 133 1.95 -0.76 3.66
N LEU A 134 3.21 -0.51 3.97
CA LEU A 134 3.65 0.60 4.81
C LEU A 134 4.48 1.55 3.97
N ARG A 135 4.13 2.82 3.97
CA ARG A 135 4.89 3.89 3.31
C ARG A 135 5.24 4.97 4.31
N ALA A 136 6.47 5.42 4.25
CA ALA A 136 6.92 6.60 4.97
C ALA A 136 7.60 7.55 3.99
N ASN A 137 7.38 8.84 4.17
CA ASN A 137 8.04 9.88 3.38
C ASN A 137 8.41 11.06 4.28
N THR A 138 9.52 11.68 3.97
CA THR A 138 9.95 12.90 4.63
C THR A 138 10.45 13.90 3.60
N SER A 139 10.15 15.17 3.83
CA SER A 139 10.74 16.25 3.07
C SER A 139 11.19 17.37 4.01
N LEU A 140 12.36 17.89 3.75
CA LEU A 140 12.98 18.95 4.53
C LEU A 140 13.51 20.00 3.56
N LYS A 141 13.02 21.22 3.69
CA LYS A 141 13.50 22.37 2.93
C LYS A 141 14.08 23.42 3.86
N TRP A 142 15.38 23.66 3.72
CA TRP A 142 16.10 24.61 4.53
C TRP A 142 16.51 25.83 3.70
N LEU A 143 15.97 26.99 4.05
CA LEU A 143 16.32 28.27 3.44
C LEU A 143 17.52 28.86 4.17
N LEU A 144 18.69 28.73 3.59
CA LEU A 144 19.96 29.18 4.18
C LEU A 144 20.25 30.65 3.88
N ASN A 145 19.78 31.14 2.72
CA ASN A 145 19.97 32.53 2.24
C ASN A 145 21.41 33.02 2.37
N ARG A 146 22.38 32.16 2.10
CA ARG A 146 23.81 32.53 2.07
C ARG A 146 24.24 32.84 0.64
N SER A 147 25.29 33.65 0.48
CA SER A 147 25.82 34.07 -0.83
C SER A 147 26.24 32.89 -1.72
N TRP A 148 26.61 31.76 -1.13
CA TRP A 148 27.07 30.55 -1.84
C TRP A 148 26.02 29.43 -1.90
N ILE A 149 24.95 29.50 -1.09
CA ILE A 149 23.85 28.55 -1.11
C ILE A 149 22.55 29.22 -0.64
N THR A 150 21.49 29.06 -1.42
CA THR A 150 20.19 29.66 -1.15
C THR A 150 19.31 28.70 -0.36
N SER A 151 19.21 27.45 -0.79
CA SER A 151 18.42 26.43 -0.12
C SER A 151 19.03 25.05 -0.24
N LEU A 152 18.67 24.20 0.72
CA LEU A 152 18.91 22.77 0.74
C LEU A 152 17.58 22.06 0.86
N ASP A 153 17.28 21.19 -0.10
CA ASP A 153 16.07 20.40 -0.14
C ASP A 153 16.47 18.93 -0.01
N PHE A 154 15.88 18.24 0.96
CA PHE A 154 16.07 16.79 1.18
C PHE A 154 14.73 16.09 1.17
N ASP A 155 14.60 15.07 0.34
CA ASP A 155 13.42 14.21 0.25
C ASP A 155 13.85 12.75 0.40
N ALA A 156 13.10 12.01 1.21
CA ALA A 156 13.31 10.57 1.33
C ALA A 156 11.97 9.84 1.41
N SER A 157 11.94 8.64 0.85
CA SER A 157 10.78 7.78 0.88
C SER A 157 11.17 6.32 1.13
N LEU A 158 10.28 5.60 1.79
CA LEU A 158 10.37 4.18 2.06
C LEU A 158 9.01 3.55 1.80
N ASN A 159 9.01 2.42 1.09
CA ASN A 159 7.83 1.61 0.84
C ASN A 159 8.14 0.16 1.20
N TYR A 160 7.39 -0.39 2.14
CA TYR A 160 7.47 -1.80 2.50
C TYR A 160 6.15 -2.48 2.16
N THR A 161 6.24 -3.58 1.43
CA THR A 161 5.11 -4.40 1.02
C THR A 161 5.29 -5.81 1.55
N ASP A 162 4.25 -6.37 2.18
CA ASP A 162 4.18 -7.74 2.67
C ASP A 162 2.92 -8.41 2.14
N ASN A 163 3.10 -9.20 1.09
CA ASN A 163 2.02 -9.91 0.40
C ASN A 163 2.17 -11.40 0.60
N LEU A 164 1.09 -12.03 1.06
CA LEU A 164 1.00 -13.48 1.19
C LEU A 164 -0.28 -13.97 0.54
N ALA A 165 -0.17 -14.76 -0.49
CA ALA A 165 -1.29 -15.45 -1.11
C ALA A 165 -1.23 -16.95 -0.80
N ARG A 166 -2.36 -17.50 -0.34
CA ARG A 166 -2.57 -18.92 -0.10
C ARG A 166 -3.80 -19.35 -0.86
N LYS A 167 -3.66 -20.34 -1.71
CA LYS A 167 -4.76 -20.86 -2.51
C LYS A 167 -4.82 -22.37 -2.41
N ARG A 168 -5.97 -22.90 -1.99
CA ARG A 168 -6.28 -24.32 -2.03
C ARG A 168 -7.16 -24.60 -3.23
N THR A 169 -6.72 -25.54 -4.07
CA THR A 169 -7.43 -25.93 -5.29
C THR A 169 -7.79 -27.40 -5.20
N TYR A 170 -9.01 -27.71 -5.57
CA TYR A 170 -9.50 -29.08 -5.77
C TYR A 170 -9.04 -29.56 -7.14
N ASN A 171 -8.34 -30.67 -7.16
CA ASN A 171 -7.82 -31.26 -8.38
C ASN A 171 -8.51 -32.60 -8.64
N LEU A 172 -9.01 -32.77 -9.84
CA LEU A 172 -9.55 -34.00 -10.36
C LEU A 172 -8.61 -34.52 -11.44
N ASN A 173 -7.98 -35.65 -11.20
CA ASN A 173 -7.12 -36.30 -12.18
C ASN A 173 -7.84 -37.51 -12.79
N SER A 174 -7.76 -37.63 -14.10
CA SER A 174 -8.22 -38.82 -14.82
C SER A 174 -7.20 -39.97 -14.78
N THR A 175 -5.95 -39.66 -14.44
CA THR A 175 -4.85 -40.61 -14.32
C THR A 175 -4.11 -40.39 -13.00
N SER A 176 -3.76 -41.48 -12.32
CA SER A 176 -2.90 -41.40 -11.14
C SER A 176 -1.49 -41.03 -11.55
N LEU A 177 -0.95 -39.98 -10.94
CA LEU A 177 0.42 -39.55 -11.13
C LEU A 177 1.26 -39.92 -9.91
N PRO A 178 2.55 -40.30 -10.09
CA PRO A 178 3.41 -40.54 -8.94
C PRO A 178 3.59 -39.26 -8.14
N ALA A 179 3.43 -39.39 -6.83
CA ALA A 179 3.57 -38.26 -5.90
C ALA A 179 5.03 -37.94 -5.55
N VAL A 180 5.93 -38.87 -5.85
CA VAL A 180 7.34 -38.76 -5.48
C VAL A 180 8.11 -38.02 -6.57
N HIS A 181 8.76 -36.94 -6.18
CA HIS A 181 9.76 -36.26 -7.00
C HIS A 181 11.14 -36.87 -6.71
N ALA A 182 11.75 -37.50 -7.72
CA ALA A 182 13.07 -38.09 -7.62
C ALA A 182 14.08 -37.23 -8.40
N GLU A 183 15.19 -36.84 -7.75
CA GLU A 183 16.28 -36.10 -8.38
C GLU A 183 17.29 -37.00 -9.10
N GLN A 184 17.23 -38.30 -8.83
CA GLN A 184 18.15 -39.28 -9.42
C GLN A 184 17.39 -40.38 -10.18
N GLU A 185 17.95 -40.84 -11.25
CA GLU A 185 17.42 -41.96 -12.00
C GLU A 185 17.55 -43.27 -11.20
N GLY A 186 16.49 -44.07 -11.13
CA GLY A 186 16.46 -45.32 -10.37
C GLY A 186 15.05 -45.88 -10.17
N TYR A 187 14.98 -46.92 -9.32
CA TYR A 187 13.71 -47.53 -8.93
C TYR A 187 13.25 -46.96 -7.58
N TYR A 188 12.04 -46.42 -7.55
CA TYR A 188 11.45 -45.80 -6.37
C TYR A 188 10.11 -46.45 -6.04
N ILE A 189 9.80 -46.51 -4.72
CA ILE A 189 8.46 -46.82 -4.27
C ILE A 189 7.70 -45.48 -4.37
N ALA A 190 6.84 -45.40 -5.36
CA ALA A 190 6.01 -44.21 -5.57
C ALA A 190 4.64 -44.40 -4.96
N GLU A 191 4.21 -43.44 -4.15
CA GLU A 191 2.82 -43.31 -3.77
C GLU A 191 2.05 -42.63 -4.90
N MET A 192 0.92 -43.23 -5.29
CA MET A 192 0.06 -42.66 -6.32
C MET A 192 -0.87 -41.64 -5.68
N LEU A 193 -0.96 -40.45 -6.27
CA LEU A 193 -1.97 -39.47 -5.87
C LEU A 193 -3.37 -40.04 -6.16
N PRO A 194 -4.32 -39.85 -5.24
CA PRO A 194 -5.71 -40.27 -5.48
C PRO A 194 -6.27 -39.48 -6.69
N PRO A 195 -7.32 -40.00 -7.36
CA PRO A 195 -7.98 -39.31 -8.47
C PRO A 195 -8.46 -37.93 -8.12
N VAL A 196 -8.74 -37.72 -6.83
CA VAL A 196 -9.15 -36.43 -6.26
C VAL A 196 -8.19 -36.06 -5.15
N TYR A 197 -7.59 -34.88 -5.23
CA TYR A 197 -6.71 -34.36 -4.19
C TYR A 197 -6.74 -32.83 -4.12
N TYR A 198 -6.28 -32.29 -3.00
CA TYR A 198 -6.13 -30.85 -2.82
C TYR A 198 -4.66 -30.46 -2.94
N SER A 199 -4.42 -29.42 -3.69
CA SER A 199 -3.12 -28.73 -3.70
C SER A 199 -3.23 -27.37 -3.02
N THR A 200 -2.18 -26.99 -2.28
CA THR A 200 -2.12 -25.65 -1.66
C THR A 200 -0.88 -24.93 -2.18
N LYS A 201 -1.12 -23.82 -2.85
CA LYS A 201 -0.07 -22.92 -3.33
C LYS A 201 0.14 -21.80 -2.33
N TYR A 202 1.41 -21.51 -2.04
CA TYR A 202 1.85 -20.39 -1.22
C TYR A 202 2.70 -19.46 -2.07
N VAL A 203 2.40 -18.16 -2.01
CA VAL A 203 3.23 -17.13 -2.61
C VAL A 203 3.46 -16.08 -1.52
N ASP A 204 4.67 -15.97 -1.03
CA ASP A 204 5.09 -14.96 -0.05
C ASP A 204 6.05 -14.00 -0.74
N SER A 205 5.71 -12.71 -0.72
CA SER A 205 6.50 -11.66 -1.34
C SER A 205 6.64 -10.49 -0.38
N LYS A 206 7.88 -10.18 -0.05
CA LYS A 206 8.24 -9.01 0.76
C LYS A 206 9.18 -8.14 -0.04
N GLN A 207 8.84 -6.88 -0.13
CA GLN A 207 9.60 -5.91 -0.89
C GLN A 207 9.82 -4.66 -0.07
N LEU A 208 11.04 -4.16 -0.09
CA LEU A 208 11.43 -2.89 0.52
C LEU A 208 12.07 -2.02 -0.55
N ASP A 209 11.41 -0.91 -0.84
CA ASP A 209 11.90 0.12 -1.74
C ASP A 209 12.21 1.38 -0.93
N TYR A 210 13.30 2.03 -1.25
CA TYR A 210 13.65 3.31 -0.66
C TYR A 210 14.29 4.23 -1.70
N ALA A 211 14.08 5.53 -1.51
CA ALA A 211 14.72 6.56 -2.31
C ALA A 211 15.06 7.75 -1.43
N ALA A 212 16.16 8.41 -1.73
CA ALA A 212 16.56 9.66 -1.11
C ALA A 212 17.12 10.60 -2.17
N ASN A 213 16.75 11.87 -2.07
CA ASN A 213 17.21 12.94 -2.96
C ASN A 213 17.67 14.14 -2.13
N LEU A 214 18.82 14.70 -2.50
CA LEU A 214 19.36 15.91 -1.90
C LEU A 214 19.64 16.91 -3.02
N LYS A 215 19.02 18.10 -2.91
CA LYS A 215 19.17 19.20 -3.87
C LYS A 215 19.67 20.44 -3.15
N ALA A 216 20.75 20.98 -3.64
CA ALA A 216 21.26 22.29 -3.22
C ALA A 216 21.00 23.31 -4.33
N THR A 217 20.47 24.47 -3.96
CA THR A 217 20.21 25.56 -4.90
C THR A 217 21.05 26.75 -4.50
N TRP A 218 21.77 27.31 -5.47
CA TRP A 218 22.48 28.55 -5.32
C TRP A 218 22.13 29.52 -6.47
N VAL A 219 22.05 30.78 -6.15
CA VAL A 219 21.85 31.87 -7.12
C VAL A 219 23.17 32.62 -7.21
N ARG A 220 23.63 32.79 -8.42
CA ARG A 220 24.83 33.61 -8.71
C ARG A 220 24.45 35.07 -8.85
#